data_7bb5b03423edf0f30676cecb2b1772a1
#
_entry.id   7bb5b03423edf0f30676cecb2b1772a1
#
_cell.length_a   1.000
_cell.length_b   1.000
_cell.length_c   1.000
_cell.angle_alpha   90.00
_cell.angle_beta   90.00
_cell.angle_gamma   90.00
#
_symmetry.space_group_name_H-M   'P 1'
#
loop_
_entity.id
_entity.type
_entity.pdbx_description
1 polymer ?
#
loop_
_entity_poly.entity_id
_entity_poly.type
_entity_poly.pdbx_seq_one_letter_code
_entity_poly.pdbx_strand_id
1 'polypeptide(L)'
;MNILPVLKAGKLIVLLGSHAVYHESMVLIAELGLRGPVTILDGGNRYKPNKVAVLLGRKVLDVTEPANRLFSRRAFTCHEMKTLLWSTPTLHQPYIILDLLNTFQDDHVPIHEARRLLDSCMGQVQRLQCVAPVVITLAPPLVEERAFLTDEVCQEADQIFTLEEEELDAIQPTLF
;
A
#
# COMPACT_ATOMS: atom_id res chain seq x y z
N MET A 1 1.76 1.71 14.86
CA MET A 1 1.00 2.97 14.60
C MET A 1 -0.48 2.64 14.41
N ASN A 2 -1.43 3.45 14.90
CA ASN A 2 -2.87 3.19 14.68
C ASN A 2 -3.47 4.26 13.76
N ILE A 3 -3.58 3.94 12.46
CA ILE A 3 -4.19 4.85 11.46
C ILE A 3 -5.69 4.61 11.25
N LEU A 4 -6.27 3.63 11.90
CA LEU A 4 -7.70 3.30 11.75
C LEU A 4 -8.64 4.50 12.00
N PRO A 5 -8.40 5.39 12.99
CA PRO A 5 -9.29 6.52 13.23
C PRO A 5 -9.35 7.55 12.09
N VAL A 6 -8.30 7.61 11.25
CA VAL A 6 -8.21 8.57 10.14
C VAL A 6 -8.73 7.99 8.81
N LEU A 7 -9.00 6.68 8.76
CA LEU A 7 -9.55 6.02 7.57
C LEU A 7 -11.03 6.41 7.38
N LYS A 8 -11.27 7.37 6.53
CA LYS A 8 -12.62 7.85 6.18
C LYS A 8 -12.75 7.95 4.66
N ALA A 9 -13.97 7.75 4.14
CA ALA A 9 -14.27 8.03 2.74
C ALA A 9 -13.86 9.48 2.39
N GLY A 10 -13.35 9.69 1.20
CA GLY A 10 -12.81 10.97 0.77
C GLY A 10 -11.37 11.24 1.24
N LYS A 11 -10.69 10.27 1.88
CA LYS A 11 -9.32 10.45 2.37
C LYS A 11 -8.33 9.55 1.66
N LEU A 12 -7.24 10.18 1.20
CA LEU A 12 -6.05 9.52 0.70
C LEU A 12 -4.93 9.63 1.75
N ILE A 13 -4.44 8.48 2.19
CA ILE A 13 -3.37 8.38 3.19
C ILE A 13 -2.15 7.74 2.52
N VAL A 14 -0.99 8.36 2.69
CA VAL A 14 0.28 7.83 2.20
C VAL A 14 1.14 7.39 3.38
N LEU A 15 1.67 6.18 3.31
CA LEU A 15 2.64 5.62 4.25
C LEU A 15 3.99 5.53 3.54
N LEU A 16 4.97 6.28 4.03
CA LEU A 16 6.34 6.31 3.51
C LEU A 16 7.29 5.51 4.40
N GLY A 17 8.15 4.71 3.81
CA GLY A 17 9.21 3.98 4.51
C GLY A 17 9.46 2.60 3.91
N SER A 18 10.42 1.89 4.48
CA SER A 18 10.87 0.58 4.00
C SER A 18 10.16 -0.58 4.72
N HIS A 19 10.86 -1.29 5.57
CA HIS A 19 10.35 -2.48 6.26
C HIS A 19 9.24 -2.17 7.28
N ALA A 20 9.33 -1.02 7.96
CA ALA A 20 8.33 -0.61 8.94
C ALA A 20 6.95 -0.42 8.28
N VAL A 21 6.91 0.23 7.12
CA VAL A 21 5.68 0.40 6.33
C VAL A 21 5.11 -0.94 5.89
N TYR A 22 5.97 -1.86 5.46
CA TYR A 22 5.52 -3.19 5.06
C TYR A 22 4.86 -3.96 6.22
N HIS A 23 5.47 -3.93 7.40
CA HIS A 23 4.91 -4.59 8.59
C HIS A 23 3.56 -3.97 8.99
N GLU A 24 3.51 -2.65 9.11
CA GLU A 24 2.30 -1.91 9.48
C GLU A 24 1.17 -2.10 8.47
N SER A 25 1.50 -2.23 7.17
CA SER A 25 0.51 -2.52 6.13
C SER A 25 -0.16 -3.87 6.33
N MET A 26 0.60 -4.91 6.70
CA MET A 26 0.04 -6.24 6.98
C MET A 26 -0.85 -6.21 8.23
N VAL A 27 -0.43 -5.47 9.27
CA VAL A 27 -1.25 -5.26 10.47
C VAL A 27 -2.55 -4.54 10.12
N LEU A 28 -2.47 -3.46 9.34
CA LEU A 28 -3.64 -2.71 8.90
C LEU A 28 -4.62 -3.57 8.08
N ILE A 29 -4.11 -4.36 7.13
CA ILE A 29 -4.93 -5.27 6.33
C ILE A 29 -5.65 -6.29 7.21
N ALA A 30 -4.96 -6.88 8.20
CA ALA A 30 -5.56 -7.80 9.15
C ALA A 30 -6.68 -7.13 9.98
N GLU A 31 -6.42 -5.93 10.51
CA GLU A 31 -7.39 -5.15 11.28
C GLU A 31 -8.65 -4.80 10.46
N LEU A 32 -8.47 -4.41 9.21
CA LEU A 32 -9.58 -4.09 8.32
C LEU A 32 -10.37 -5.35 7.93
N GLY A 33 -9.68 -6.47 7.66
CA GLY A 33 -10.31 -7.75 7.33
C GLY A 33 -11.23 -8.28 8.45
N LEU A 34 -10.89 -7.99 9.72
CA LEU A 34 -11.78 -8.30 10.85
C LEU A 34 -13.07 -7.48 10.84
N ARG A 35 -13.07 -6.31 10.21
CA ARG A 35 -14.20 -5.37 10.19
C ARG A 35 -15.07 -5.49 8.95
N GLY A 36 -14.50 -5.93 7.83
CA GLY A 36 -15.23 -6.05 6.57
C GLY A 36 -14.34 -6.34 5.37
N PRO A 37 -14.90 -6.27 4.15
CA PRO A 37 -14.15 -6.51 2.93
C PRO A 37 -13.11 -5.41 2.67
N VAL A 38 -11.96 -5.81 2.11
CA VAL A 38 -10.83 -4.93 1.77
C VAL A 38 -10.32 -5.27 0.38
N THR A 39 -10.09 -4.26 -0.44
CA THR A 39 -9.42 -4.43 -1.74
C THR A 39 -7.93 -4.09 -1.60
N ILE A 40 -7.07 -5.01 -2.01
CA ILE A 40 -5.62 -4.89 -1.96
C ILE A 40 -5.07 -4.90 -3.37
N LEU A 41 -4.39 -3.82 -3.77
CA LEU A 41 -3.73 -3.68 -5.07
C LEU A 41 -2.22 -3.66 -4.82
N ASP A 42 -1.50 -4.67 -5.30
CA ASP A 42 -0.10 -4.89 -4.94
C ASP A 42 0.83 -4.59 -6.12
N GLY A 43 1.57 -3.48 -6.06
CA GLY A 43 2.56 -3.08 -7.07
C GLY A 43 3.98 -3.54 -6.77
N GLY A 44 4.29 -3.88 -5.51
CA GLY A 44 5.65 -4.22 -5.07
C GLY A 44 5.88 -5.68 -4.72
N ASN A 45 4.91 -6.57 -4.98
CA ASN A 45 4.92 -7.96 -4.48
C ASN A 45 5.05 -8.02 -2.94
N ARG A 46 4.39 -7.09 -2.26
CA ARG A 46 4.48 -6.91 -0.80
C ARG A 46 3.41 -7.67 -0.03
N TYR A 47 2.24 -7.92 -0.65
CA TYR A 47 1.18 -8.65 0.03
C TYR A 47 1.58 -10.10 0.33
N LYS A 48 1.54 -10.47 1.62
CA LYS A 48 1.87 -11.82 2.10
C LYS A 48 0.69 -12.39 2.89
N PRO A 49 -0.21 -13.15 2.23
CA PRO A 49 -1.40 -13.73 2.87
C PRO A 49 -1.10 -14.50 4.15
N ASN A 50 0.00 -15.29 4.16
CA ASN A 50 0.41 -16.07 5.32
C ASN A 50 0.73 -15.19 6.55
N LYS A 51 1.38 -14.03 6.36
CA LYS A 51 1.63 -13.09 7.46
C LYS A 51 0.33 -12.51 8.00
N VAL A 52 -0.58 -12.14 7.11
CA VAL A 52 -1.90 -11.63 7.48
C VAL A 52 -2.71 -12.70 8.23
N ALA A 53 -2.68 -13.96 7.77
CA ALA A 53 -3.34 -15.07 8.45
C ALA A 53 -2.82 -15.28 9.88
N VAL A 54 -1.50 -15.18 10.08
CA VAL A 54 -0.90 -15.25 11.44
C VAL A 54 -1.38 -14.09 12.31
N LEU A 55 -1.45 -12.87 11.77
CA LEU A 55 -1.93 -11.70 12.50
C LEU A 55 -3.42 -11.83 12.89
N LEU A 56 -4.24 -12.35 11.97
CA LEU A 56 -5.66 -12.67 12.23
C LEU A 56 -5.80 -13.73 13.34
N GLY A 57 -5.01 -14.82 13.26
CA GLY A 57 -5.05 -15.91 14.24
C GLY A 57 -4.67 -15.51 15.68
N ARG A 58 -3.99 -14.39 15.86
CA ARG A 58 -3.74 -13.80 17.20
C ARG A 58 -4.96 -13.12 17.78
N LYS A 59 -6.00 -12.86 16.99
CA LYS A 59 -7.19 -12.08 17.36
C LYS A 59 -8.49 -12.87 17.33
N VAL A 60 -8.57 -13.87 16.45
CA VAL A 60 -9.76 -14.70 16.24
C VAL A 60 -9.36 -16.17 16.13
N LEU A 61 -10.28 -17.07 16.57
CA LEU A 61 -10.06 -18.51 16.49
C LEU A 61 -10.21 -19.04 15.06
N ASP A 62 -11.18 -18.52 14.30
CA ASP A 62 -11.37 -18.86 12.90
C ASP A 62 -10.95 -17.69 12.00
N VAL A 63 -9.87 -17.91 11.27
CA VAL A 63 -9.30 -16.93 10.33
C VAL A 63 -9.95 -16.99 8.94
N THR A 64 -10.75 -18.00 8.66
CA THR A 64 -11.30 -18.28 7.33
C THR A 64 -12.19 -17.14 6.84
N GLU A 65 -13.11 -16.71 7.67
CA GLU A 65 -14.04 -15.65 7.31
C GLU A 65 -13.33 -14.30 7.09
N PRO A 66 -12.49 -13.78 8.02
CA PRO A 66 -11.75 -12.54 7.78
C PRO A 66 -10.80 -12.62 6.57
N ALA A 67 -10.16 -13.78 6.35
CA ALA A 67 -9.28 -13.97 5.20
C ALA A 67 -10.03 -13.92 3.86
N ASN A 68 -11.24 -14.48 3.80
CA ASN A 68 -12.08 -14.46 2.61
C ASN A 68 -12.61 -13.07 2.24
N ARG A 69 -12.50 -12.08 3.14
CA ARG A 69 -12.85 -10.67 2.89
C ARG A 69 -11.71 -9.88 2.25
N LEU A 70 -10.53 -10.46 2.10
CA LEU A 70 -9.33 -9.81 1.56
C LEU A 70 -9.19 -10.12 0.06
N PHE A 71 -9.54 -9.15 -0.78
CA PHE A 71 -9.47 -9.29 -2.23
C PHE A 71 -8.19 -8.68 -2.74
N SER A 72 -7.22 -9.51 -3.13
CA SER A 72 -5.93 -9.05 -3.62
C SER A 72 -5.76 -9.25 -5.12
N ARG A 73 -5.19 -8.25 -5.80
CA ARG A 73 -4.74 -8.29 -7.19
C ARG A 73 -3.37 -7.65 -7.30
N ARG A 74 -2.59 -8.05 -8.28
CA ARG A 74 -1.20 -7.61 -8.44
C ARG A 74 -0.93 -7.08 -9.84
N ALA A 75 -0.03 -6.11 -9.90
CA ALA A 75 0.58 -5.59 -11.12
C ALA A 75 2.10 -5.65 -11.00
N PHE A 76 2.78 -5.92 -12.12
CA PHE A 76 4.24 -6.03 -12.20
C PHE A 76 4.87 -4.88 -13.01
N THR A 77 4.07 -4.19 -13.81
CA THR A 77 4.49 -3.05 -14.61
C THR A 77 3.58 -1.85 -14.37
N CYS A 78 4.05 -0.65 -14.69
CA CYS A 78 3.24 0.58 -14.59
C CYS A 78 2.00 0.54 -15.51
N HIS A 79 2.09 -0.11 -16.67
CA HIS A 79 0.96 -0.32 -17.57
C HIS A 79 -0.10 -1.26 -16.97
N GLU A 80 0.36 -2.34 -16.33
CA GLU A 80 -0.53 -3.25 -15.61
C GLU A 80 -1.16 -2.56 -14.39
N MET A 81 -0.40 -1.73 -13.66
CA MET A 81 -0.92 -0.97 -12.52
C MET A 81 -2.03 -0.01 -12.96
N LYS A 82 -1.84 0.71 -14.07
CA LYS A 82 -2.89 1.53 -14.67
C LYS A 82 -4.13 0.72 -15.00
N THR A 83 -3.97 -0.44 -15.66
CA THR A 83 -5.07 -1.33 -16.04
C THR A 83 -5.77 -1.90 -14.80
N LEU A 84 -5.00 -2.27 -13.78
CA LEU A 84 -5.49 -2.77 -12.51
C LEU A 84 -6.37 -1.75 -11.80
N LEU A 85 -5.91 -0.52 -11.66
CA LEU A 85 -6.66 0.57 -11.05
C LEU A 85 -7.92 0.91 -11.86
N TRP A 86 -7.81 0.99 -13.18
CA TRP A 86 -8.94 1.23 -14.07
C TRP A 86 -10.04 0.17 -13.92
N SER A 87 -9.66 -1.11 -13.88
CA SER A 87 -10.58 -2.24 -13.77
C SER A 87 -11.10 -2.51 -12.34
N THR A 88 -10.58 -1.79 -11.34
CA THR A 88 -11.01 -1.94 -9.95
C THR A 88 -12.38 -1.29 -9.76
N PRO A 89 -13.40 -2.04 -9.31
CA PRO A 89 -14.73 -1.49 -9.11
C PRO A 89 -14.74 -0.47 -7.96
N THR A 90 -15.65 0.51 -8.06
CA THR A 90 -15.87 1.50 -7.01
C THR A 90 -16.83 0.95 -5.97
N LEU A 91 -16.29 0.49 -4.84
CA LEU A 91 -17.01 -0.13 -3.75
C LEU A 91 -16.82 0.65 -2.45
N HIS A 92 -17.78 0.57 -1.52
CA HIS A 92 -17.70 1.18 -0.19
C HIS A 92 -16.88 0.30 0.77
N GLN A 93 -15.62 0.03 0.40
CA GLN A 93 -14.67 -0.74 1.19
C GLN A 93 -13.27 -0.16 1.05
N PRO A 94 -12.42 -0.24 2.08
CA PRO A 94 -11.06 0.31 2.02
C PRO A 94 -10.23 -0.26 0.87
N TYR A 95 -9.44 0.62 0.24
CA TYR A 95 -8.46 0.24 -0.77
C TYR A 95 -7.06 0.42 -0.20
N ILE A 96 -6.26 -0.64 -0.27
CA ILE A 96 -4.85 -0.62 0.13
C ILE A 96 -4.00 -0.86 -1.11
N ILE A 97 -3.24 0.15 -1.53
CA ILE A 97 -2.35 0.08 -2.69
C ILE A 97 -0.93 -0.07 -2.16
N LEU A 98 -0.37 -1.26 -2.29
CA LEU A 98 0.95 -1.58 -1.75
C LEU A 98 2.03 -1.27 -2.77
N ASP A 99 2.97 -0.42 -2.34
CA ASP A 99 4.20 -0.08 -3.07
C ASP A 99 3.92 0.35 -4.52
N LEU A 100 3.00 1.32 -4.68
CA LEU A 100 2.50 1.81 -5.97
C LEU A 100 3.64 2.12 -6.94
N LEU A 101 4.65 2.85 -6.47
CA LEU A 101 5.73 3.36 -7.33
C LEU A 101 6.78 2.30 -7.68
N ASN A 102 6.77 1.13 -7.08
CA ASN A 102 7.71 0.07 -7.46
C ASN A 102 7.57 -0.33 -8.94
N THR A 103 6.36 -0.32 -9.46
CA THR A 103 6.11 -0.63 -10.90
C THR A 103 6.57 0.49 -11.83
N PHE A 104 6.92 1.67 -11.30
CA PHE A 104 7.39 2.83 -12.06
C PHE A 104 8.91 3.00 -12.01
N GLN A 105 9.64 2.07 -11.37
CA GLN A 105 11.11 2.12 -11.26
C GLN A 105 11.83 1.50 -12.47
N ASP A 106 11.11 0.96 -13.45
CA ASP A 106 11.67 0.36 -14.65
C ASP A 106 12.27 1.43 -15.58
N ASP A 107 13.58 1.38 -15.79
CA ASP A 107 14.37 2.31 -16.61
C ASP A 107 14.05 2.19 -18.10
N HIS A 108 13.48 1.07 -18.55
CA HIS A 108 13.03 0.89 -19.93
C HIS A 108 11.79 1.74 -20.26
N VAL A 109 11.06 2.20 -19.25
CA VAL A 109 9.95 3.12 -19.44
C VAL A 109 10.46 4.57 -19.39
N PRO A 110 10.31 5.37 -20.43
CA PRO A 110 10.72 6.77 -20.41
C PRO A 110 10.05 7.54 -19.27
N ILE A 111 10.79 8.46 -18.66
CA ILE A 111 10.31 9.25 -17.50
C ILE A 111 8.99 9.97 -17.80
N HIS A 112 8.87 10.59 -18.99
CA HIS A 112 7.64 11.29 -19.37
C HIS A 112 6.43 10.35 -19.52
N GLU A 113 6.68 9.10 -19.93
CA GLU A 113 5.62 8.08 -20.00
C GLU A 113 5.26 7.56 -18.61
N ALA A 114 6.25 7.30 -17.77
CA ALA A 114 6.02 6.91 -16.38
C ALA A 114 5.17 7.96 -15.64
N ARG A 115 5.48 9.25 -15.82
CA ARG A 115 4.70 10.36 -15.26
C ARG A 115 3.26 10.36 -15.76
N ARG A 116 3.06 10.29 -17.08
CA ARG A 116 1.71 10.24 -17.70
C ARG A 116 0.88 9.05 -17.20
N LEU A 117 1.53 7.90 -17.01
CA LEU A 117 0.88 6.70 -16.46
C LEU A 117 0.53 6.89 -15.00
N LEU A 118 1.40 7.53 -14.20
CA LEU A 118 1.13 7.85 -12.80
C LEU A 118 -0.05 8.81 -12.68
N ASP A 119 -0.10 9.89 -13.47
CA ASP A 119 -1.25 10.80 -13.51
C ASP A 119 -2.56 10.06 -13.77
N SER A 120 -2.54 9.12 -14.72
CA SER A 120 -3.69 8.27 -15.01
C SER A 120 -4.07 7.36 -13.84
N CYS A 121 -3.08 6.82 -13.11
CA CYS A 121 -3.29 6.02 -11.91
C CYS A 121 -3.91 6.86 -10.79
N MET A 122 -3.36 8.07 -10.55
CA MET A 122 -3.85 8.96 -9.49
C MET A 122 -5.28 9.42 -9.77
N GLY A 123 -5.66 9.66 -11.03
CA GLY A 123 -7.05 9.90 -11.40
C GLY A 123 -8.00 8.75 -11.03
N GLN A 124 -7.53 7.48 -11.12
CA GLN A 124 -8.32 6.34 -10.64
C GLN A 124 -8.31 6.22 -9.10
N VAL A 125 -7.21 6.56 -8.44
CA VAL A 125 -7.13 6.65 -6.98
C VAL A 125 -8.16 7.65 -6.46
N GLN A 126 -8.25 8.84 -7.05
CA GLN A 126 -9.25 9.85 -6.70
C GLN A 126 -10.69 9.34 -6.87
N ARG A 127 -10.97 8.61 -7.95
CA ARG A 127 -12.28 7.96 -8.16
C ARG A 127 -12.63 6.99 -7.03
N LEU A 128 -11.69 6.18 -6.57
CA LEU A 128 -11.88 5.24 -5.45
C LEU A 128 -12.01 5.99 -4.13
N GLN A 129 -11.19 7.03 -3.92
CA GLN A 129 -11.20 7.88 -2.73
C GLN A 129 -12.56 8.53 -2.49
N CYS A 130 -13.29 8.93 -3.53
CA CYS A 130 -14.61 9.54 -3.38
C CYS A 130 -15.60 8.71 -2.57
N VAL A 131 -15.48 7.37 -2.56
CA VAL A 131 -16.44 6.47 -1.90
C VAL A 131 -15.89 5.73 -0.69
N ALA A 132 -14.57 5.60 -0.59
CA ALA A 132 -13.93 4.84 0.48
C ALA A 132 -12.54 5.39 0.81
N PRO A 133 -11.97 5.09 1.99
CA PRO A 133 -10.59 5.46 2.27
C PRO A 133 -9.61 4.70 1.37
N VAL A 134 -8.58 5.41 0.90
CA VAL A 134 -7.47 4.83 0.14
C VAL A 134 -6.18 5.01 0.93
N VAL A 135 -5.42 3.94 1.07
CA VAL A 135 -4.08 3.96 1.64
C VAL A 135 -3.08 3.52 0.58
N ILE A 136 -2.09 4.34 0.33
CA ILE A 136 -0.96 4.02 -0.55
C ILE A 136 0.28 3.84 0.30
N THR A 137 1.02 2.77 0.07
CA THR A 137 2.36 2.62 0.65
C THR A 137 3.41 2.90 -0.41
N LEU A 138 4.47 3.59 -0.01
CA LEU A 138 5.60 3.92 -0.86
C LEU A 138 6.90 3.55 -0.15
N ALA A 139 7.74 2.77 -0.85
CA ALA A 139 9.13 2.58 -0.47
C ALA A 139 9.97 3.77 -0.94
N PRO A 140 11.15 4.01 -0.35
CA PRO A 140 12.12 4.96 -0.87
C PRO A 140 12.42 4.68 -2.34
N PRO A 141 12.60 5.72 -3.18
CA PRO A 141 12.87 5.53 -4.60
C PRO A 141 14.19 4.78 -4.80
N LEU A 142 14.18 3.80 -5.71
CA LEU A 142 15.38 3.03 -6.08
C LEU A 142 16.25 3.82 -7.06
N VAL A 143 15.64 4.68 -7.88
CA VAL A 143 16.29 5.51 -8.90
C VAL A 143 16.05 6.97 -8.54
N GLU A 144 17.14 7.71 -8.30
CA GLU A 144 17.08 9.12 -7.87
C GLU A 144 16.34 10.00 -8.88
N GLU A 145 16.54 9.77 -10.17
CA GLU A 145 15.87 10.49 -11.26
C GLU A 145 14.34 10.35 -11.24
N ARG A 146 13.81 9.34 -10.51
CA ARG A 146 12.38 9.07 -10.37
C ARG A 146 11.82 9.45 -9.00
N ALA A 147 12.65 10.05 -8.13
CA ALA A 147 12.24 10.45 -6.78
C ALA A 147 11.06 11.44 -6.80
N PHE A 148 10.97 12.30 -7.81
CA PHE A 148 9.90 13.26 -7.99
C PHE A 148 8.50 12.61 -8.08
N LEU A 149 8.40 11.34 -8.53
CA LEU A 149 7.12 10.61 -8.57
C LEU A 149 6.56 10.41 -7.15
N THR A 150 7.43 10.25 -6.15
CA THR A 150 7.02 10.19 -4.74
C THR A 150 6.41 11.51 -4.29
N ASP A 151 7.02 12.63 -4.67
CA ASP A 151 6.52 13.96 -4.34
C ASP A 151 5.14 14.22 -4.99
N GLU A 152 4.95 13.79 -6.24
CA GLU A 152 3.68 13.89 -6.95
C GLU A 152 2.55 13.13 -6.23
N VAL A 153 2.80 11.88 -5.78
CA VAL A 153 1.81 11.14 -5.01
C VAL A 153 1.54 11.78 -3.66
N CYS A 154 2.59 12.27 -2.97
CA CYS A 154 2.47 12.92 -1.67
C CYS A 154 1.69 14.24 -1.73
N GLN A 155 1.79 15.00 -2.83
CA GLN A 155 1.05 16.26 -3.01
C GLN A 155 -0.47 16.04 -3.06
N GLU A 156 -0.92 14.87 -3.50
CA GLU A 156 -2.34 14.53 -3.56
C GLU A 156 -2.88 13.93 -2.25
N ALA A 157 -2.00 13.58 -1.31
CA ALA A 157 -2.37 12.94 -0.05
C ALA A 157 -3.00 13.92 0.94
N ASP A 158 -4.09 13.51 1.59
CA ASP A 158 -4.67 14.24 2.74
C ASP A 158 -3.78 14.13 3.99
N GLN A 159 -3.11 12.98 4.15
CA GLN A 159 -2.20 12.72 5.27
C GLN A 159 -1.03 11.84 4.82
N ILE A 160 0.14 12.15 5.35
CA ILE A 160 1.38 11.40 5.10
C ILE A 160 1.94 10.96 6.45
N PHE A 161 2.27 9.68 6.56
CA PHE A 161 2.95 9.12 7.71
C PHE A 161 4.27 8.53 7.26
N THR A 162 5.37 9.03 7.78
CA THR A 162 6.70 8.46 7.57
C THR A 162 7.01 7.48 8.70
N LEU A 163 7.36 6.26 8.35
CA LEU A 163 7.75 5.21 9.27
C LEU A 163 9.23 4.91 9.09
N GLU A 164 10.03 5.36 10.05
CA GLU A 164 11.45 5.03 10.13
C GLU A 164 11.61 3.69 10.86
N GLU A 165 12.63 2.94 10.49
CA GLU A 165 13.05 1.79 11.29
C GLU A 165 13.65 2.33 12.58
N GLU A 166 13.12 1.93 13.73
CA GLU A 166 13.90 2.01 14.94
C GLU A 166 15.13 1.12 14.71
N GLU A 167 16.32 1.72 14.66
CA GLU A 167 17.57 0.99 14.76
C GLU A 167 17.51 0.22 16.09
N LEU A 168 17.09 -1.03 16.03
CA LEU A 168 17.38 -1.98 17.07
C LEU A 168 18.90 -2.14 17.02
N ASP A 169 19.59 -1.38 17.89
CA ASP A 169 20.97 -1.63 18.22
C ASP A 169 21.10 -3.14 18.45
N ALA A 170 21.70 -3.81 17.47
CA ALA A 170 22.04 -5.21 17.55
C ALA A 170 23.05 -5.34 18.70
N ILE A 171 22.54 -5.54 19.92
CA ILE A 171 23.32 -6.09 21.01
C ILE A 171 23.71 -7.49 20.51
N GLN A 172 24.83 -7.58 19.83
CA GLN A 172 25.48 -8.85 19.61
C GLN A 172 25.79 -9.43 21.00
N PRO A 173 25.17 -10.53 21.41
CA PRO A 173 25.67 -11.22 22.59
C PRO A 173 27.04 -11.75 22.24
N THR A 174 28.08 -11.14 22.80
CA THR A 174 29.40 -11.73 22.84
C THR A 174 29.28 -13.05 23.57
N LEU A 175 29.35 -14.12 22.79
CA LEU A 175 29.53 -15.47 23.32
C LEU A 175 30.96 -15.55 23.88
N PHE A 176 31.08 -15.48 25.18
CA PHE A 176 32.17 -16.06 25.96
C PHE A 176 31.58 -16.66 27.23
#